data_012a2e30eadfc361f4c0c72d79975140
#
_entry.id   012a2e30eadfc361f4c0c72d79975140
#
_cell.length_a   1.000
_cell.length_b   1.000
_cell.length_c   1.000
_cell.angle_alpha   90.00
_cell.angle_beta   90.00
_cell.angle_gamma   90.00
#
_symmetry.space_group_name_H-M   'P 1'
#
loop_
_entity.id
_entity.type
_entity.pdbx_description
1 polymer ?
#
loop_
_entity_poly.entity_id
_entity_poly.type
_entity_poly.pdbx_seq_one_letter_code
_entity_poly.pdbx_strand_id
1 'polypeptide(L)'
;MKKNLEIGVIGAGIQGISNALFLQKKGFKVTIFDREEPGSPVASYGNAGHFSPYASLSLNRTDVLADVPAMLLSSTGPLALKWNYVPKMIPWFVKFILNTTKSKMMHTARNMHQILDLALPAYDELFSEINIENLVENKGILYIWNDKDLKSRELEIRVREELGVKQQLVNKSEIHDLEPNIKPFYHAGVYYPYARHAKNPKKILLKFFELFLKKGGDFKKLNIRDINFDNEKPILISDKQRYTFDKIVIACGAFSK
;
A
#
# COMPACT_ATOMS: atom_id res chain seq x y z
N MET A 1 20.91 15.94 -16.39
CA MET A 1 20.03 14.82 -16.81
C MET A 1 19.34 15.22 -18.11
N LYS A 2 19.26 14.32 -19.13
CA LYS A 2 18.52 14.58 -20.38
C LYS A 2 17.03 14.81 -20.06
N LYS A 3 16.55 16.05 -20.18
CA LYS A 3 15.19 16.48 -19.82
C LYS A 3 14.05 15.97 -20.76
N ASN A 4 14.34 15.17 -21.78
CA ASN A 4 13.37 14.77 -22.81
C ASN A 4 13.16 13.26 -22.91
N LEU A 5 13.35 12.51 -21.83
CA LEU A 5 13.06 11.08 -21.86
C LEU A 5 11.55 10.84 -21.88
N GLU A 6 11.14 9.92 -22.75
CA GLU A 6 9.78 9.41 -22.80
C GLU A 6 9.63 8.16 -21.93
N ILE A 7 8.67 8.19 -21.02
CA ILE A 7 8.46 7.12 -20.03
C ILE A 7 7.05 6.54 -20.19
N GLY A 8 6.96 5.23 -20.38
CA GLY A 8 5.71 4.49 -20.34
C GLY A 8 5.41 3.99 -18.92
N VAL A 9 4.20 4.22 -18.43
CA VAL A 9 3.71 3.68 -17.15
C VAL A 9 2.59 2.71 -17.43
N ILE A 10 2.70 1.46 -16.96
CA ILE A 10 1.68 0.43 -17.14
C ILE A 10 0.91 0.30 -15.84
N GLY A 11 -0.37 0.68 -15.88
CA GLY A 11 -1.28 0.72 -14.73
C GLY A 11 -1.66 2.13 -14.31
N ALA A 12 -2.96 2.44 -14.34
CA ALA A 12 -3.56 3.71 -13.93
C ALA A 12 -4.18 3.65 -12.52
N GLY A 13 -3.65 2.79 -11.66
CA GLY A 13 -3.93 2.79 -10.23
C GLY A 13 -3.20 3.92 -9.51
N ILE A 14 -3.42 4.05 -8.20
CA ILE A 14 -2.82 5.11 -7.38
C ILE A 14 -1.28 5.13 -7.49
N GLN A 15 -0.64 3.97 -7.55
CA GLN A 15 0.82 3.87 -7.69
C GLN A 15 1.29 4.37 -9.07
N GLY A 16 0.61 3.96 -10.15
CA GLY A 16 1.00 4.38 -11.51
C GLY A 16 0.84 5.88 -11.70
N ILE A 17 -0.29 6.45 -11.30
CA ILE A 17 -0.57 7.88 -11.45
C ILE A 17 0.36 8.71 -10.57
N SER A 18 0.61 8.32 -9.31
CA SER A 18 1.54 9.03 -8.43
C SER A 18 2.97 9.02 -8.98
N ASN A 19 3.46 7.87 -9.46
CA ASN A 19 4.77 7.81 -10.13
C ASN A 19 4.82 8.70 -11.37
N ALA A 20 3.77 8.69 -12.20
CA ALA A 20 3.68 9.52 -13.39
C ALA A 20 3.77 11.01 -13.06
N LEU A 21 3.08 11.47 -12.01
CA LEU A 21 3.14 12.86 -11.52
C LEU A 21 4.56 13.25 -11.07
N PHE A 22 5.25 12.39 -10.30
CA PHE A 22 6.62 12.65 -9.90
C PHE A 22 7.61 12.63 -11.07
N LEU A 23 7.38 11.80 -12.07
CA LEU A 23 8.17 11.79 -13.29
C LEU A 23 7.97 13.08 -14.09
N GLN A 24 6.73 13.57 -14.23
CA GLN A 24 6.45 14.87 -14.84
C GLN A 24 7.13 16.03 -14.10
N LYS A 25 7.13 16.03 -12.76
CA LYS A 25 7.85 17.03 -11.95
C LYS A 25 9.35 17.05 -12.25
N LYS A 26 9.92 15.90 -12.64
CA LYS A 26 11.32 15.79 -13.06
C LYS A 26 11.55 16.17 -14.53
N GLY A 27 10.50 16.59 -15.25
CA GLY A 27 10.56 17.05 -16.63
C GLY A 27 10.54 15.93 -17.67
N PHE A 28 10.08 14.74 -17.31
CA PHE A 28 9.89 13.64 -18.26
C PHE A 28 8.53 13.72 -18.94
N LYS A 29 8.48 13.28 -20.20
CA LYS A 29 7.22 13.07 -20.92
C LYS A 29 6.66 11.69 -20.55
N VAL A 30 5.44 11.62 -20.05
CA VAL A 30 4.87 10.40 -19.50
C VAL A 30 3.57 10.03 -20.18
N THR A 31 3.47 8.75 -20.59
CA THR A 31 2.24 8.13 -21.09
C THR A 31 1.84 6.99 -20.15
N ILE A 32 0.60 7.00 -19.66
CA ILE A 32 0.03 5.92 -18.85
C ILE A 32 -0.81 5.00 -19.74
N PHE A 33 -0.65 3.70 -19.55
CA PHE A 33 -1.44 2.65 -20.20
C PHE A 33 -2.21 1.86 -19.15
N ASP A 34 -3.50 1.65 -19.37
CA ASP A 34 -4.30 0.71 -18.58
C ASP A 34 -5.40 0.11 -19.48
N ARG A 35 -5.80 -1.11 -19.18
CA ARG A 35 -6.93 -1.77 -19.85
C ARG A 35 -8.27 -1.15 -19.48
N GLU A 36 -8.34 -0.50 -18.30
CA GLU A 36 -9.53 0.13 -17.76
C GLU A 36 -9.34 1.64 -17.61
N GLU A 37 -10.45 2.36 -17.48
CA GLU A 37 -10.42 3.78 -17.09
C GLU A 37 -9.95 3.94 -15.64
N PRO A 38 -9.20 5.01 -15.33
CA PRO A 38 -8.84 5.33 -13.94
C PRO A 38 -10.09 5.44 -13.05
N GLY A 39 -10.04 4.82 -11.87
CA GLY A 39 -11.17 4.77 -10.96
C GLY A 39 -12.19 3.65 -11.24
N SER A 40 -11.91 2.74 -12.17
CA SER A 40 -12.64 1.48 -12.32
C SER A 40 -12.52 0.61 -11.07
N PRO A 41 -13.46 -0.34 -10.81
CA PRO A 41 -13.55 -1.12 -9.58
C PRO A 41 -12.41 -2.15 -9.44
N VAL A 42 -11.20 -1.64 -9.18
CA VAL A 42 -9.97 -2.39 -8.89
C VAL A 42 -9.42 -1.95 -7.53
N ALA A 43 -8.25 -2.45 -7.11
CA ALA A 43 -7.68 -2.21 -5.78
C ALA A 43 -7.62 -0.73 -5.34
N SER A 44 -7.41 0.21 -6.26
CA SER A 44 -7.37 1.65 -5.95
C SER A 44 -8.74 2.33 -5.88
N TYR A 45 -9.81 1.63 -6.25
CA TYR A 45 -11.19 2.13 -6.22
C TYR A 45 -11.73 2.20 -4.79
N GLY A 46 -11.57 1.12 -4.03
CA GLY A 46 -12.20 0.94 -2.73
C GLY A 46 -11.34 0.07 -1.81
N ASN A 47 -10.22 0.61 -1.36
CA ASN A 47 -9.39 0.03 -0.31
C ASN A 47 -9.75 0.66 1.05
N ALA A 48 -9.07 0.24 2.11
CA ALA A 48 -9.30 0.76 3.46
C ALA A 48 -8.95 2.25 3.64
N GLY A 49 -8.31 2.88 2.66
CA GLY A 49 -8.00 4.31 2.68
C GLY A 49 -6.97 4.74 3.72
N HIS A 50 -6.26 3.82 4.34
CA HIS A 50 -5.31 4.13 5.40
C HIS A 50 -3.97 4.58 4.83
N PHE A 51 -3.47 5.73 5.29
CA PHE A 51 -2.08 6.14 5.15
C PHE A 51 -1.36 5.75 6.44
N SER A 52 -0.66 4.62 6.38
CA SER A 52 -0.16 3.90 7.56
C SER A 52 1.36 3.87 7.64
N PRO A 53 2.03 4.96 8.07
CA PRO A 53 3.50 5.00 8.17
C PRO A 53 4.04 3.98 9.21
N TYR A 54 3.17 3.50 10.11
CA TYR A 54 3.48 2.50 11.13
C TYR A 54 3.45 1.04 10.60
N ALA A 55 2.99 0.79 9.38
CA ALA A 55 2.75 -0.57 8.85
C ALA A 55 4.03 -1.25 8.34
N SER A 56 5.13 -1.13 9.08
CA SER A 56 6.43 -1.69 8.73
C SER A 56 6.59 -3.18 9.04
N LEU A 57 5.73 -3.73 9.90
CA LEU A 57 5.80 -5.15 10.28
C LEU A 57 5.09 -6.04 9.28
N SER A 58 5.80 -7.06 8.80
CA SER A 58 5.26 -8.10 7.94
C SER A 58 4.56 -9.20 8.74
N LEU A 59 3.73 -10.01 8.07
CA LEU A 59 3.00 -11.12 8.70
C LEU A 59 3.89 -12.33 9.04
N ASN A 60 5.09 -12.44 8.49
CA ASN A 60 6.01 -13.54 8.74
C ASN A 60 6.74 -13.36 10.08
N ARG A 61 6.00 -13.45 11.17
CA ARG A 61 6.47 -13.33 12.55
C ARG A 61 6.18 -14.60 13.33
N THR A 62 7.00 -14.87 14.32
CA THR A 62 6.88 -16.07 15.16
C THR A 62 5.60 -16.10 15.98
N ASP A 63 5.16 -14.94 16.50
CA ASP A 63 3.89 -14.78 17.22
C ASP A 63 2.69 -15.11 16.35
N VAL A 64 2.66 -14.59 15.10
CA VAL A 64 1.57 -14.91 14.15
C VAL A 64 1.54 -16.39 13.79
N LEU A 65 2.71 -17.04 13.62
CA LEU A 65 2.75 -18.46 13.33
C LEU A 65 2.19 -19.32 14.48
N ALA A 66 2.40 -18.92 15.72
CA ALA A 66 1.86 -19.61 16.88
C ALA A 66 0.31 -19.58 16.90
N ASP A 67 -0.29 -18.53 16.39
CA ASP A 67 -1.73 -18.35 16.35
C ASP A 67 -2.43 -19.04 15.16
N VAL A 68 -1.68 -19.49 14.14
CA VAL A 68 -2.24 -20.13 12.92
C VAL A 68 -3.18 -21.29 13.22
N PRO A 69 -2.87 -22.25 14.11
CA PRO A 69 -3.80 -23.34 14.42
C PRO A 69 -5.14 -22.85 14.97
N ALA A 70 -5.12 -21.88 15.88
CA ALA A 70 -6.34 -21.28 16.44
C ALA A 70 -7.15 -20.52 15.39
N MET A 71 -6.48 -19.79 14.50
CA MET A 71 -7.12 -19.07 13.39
C MET A 71 -7.81 -20.02 12.41
N LEU A 72 -7.22 -21.19 12.12
CA LEU A 72 -7.78 -22.18 11.20
C LEU A 72 -8.98 -22.93 11.79
N LEU A 73 -9.01 -23.09 13.11
CA LEU A 73 -10.12 -23.76 13.82
C LEU A 73 -11.31 -22.81 14.08
N SER A 74 -11.11 -21.51 13.94
CA SER A 74 -12.16 -20.53 14.16
C SER A 74 -12.99 -20.31 12.89
N SER A 75 -14.31 -20.45 12.99
CA SER A 75 -15.24 -20.14 11.89
C SER A 75 -15.32 -18.65 11.53
N THR A 76 -14.87 -17.77 12.43
CA THR A 76 -14.81 -16.31 12.25
C THR A 76 -13.37 -15.79 12.22
N GLY A 77 -12.40 -16.70 12.17
CA GLY A 77 -10.99 -16.38 12.17
C GLY A 77 -10.53 -15.62 10.91
N PRO A 78 -9.45 -14.86 11.00
CA PRO A 78 -8.92 -14.07 9.88
C PRO A 78 -8.27 -14.92 8.80
N LEU A 79 -8.02 -16.22 9.04
CA LEU A 79 -7.35 -17.12 8.11
C LEU A 79 -8.32 -18.17 7.58
N ALA A 80 -8.59 -18.09 6.27
CA ALA A 80 -9.36 -19.10 5.54
C ALA A 80 -8.49 -19.76 4.46
N LEU A 81 -8.45 -21.10 4.45
CA LEU A 81 -7.72 -21.86 3.46
C LEU A 81 -8.67 -22.54 2.48
N LYS A 82 -8.38 -22.37 1.19
CA LYS A 82 -9.01 -23.17 0.14
C LYS A 82 -8.22 -24.48 0.00
N TRP A 83 -8.66 -25.53 0.68
CA TRP A 83 -7.93 -26.79 0.88
C TRP A 83 -7.44 -27.44 -0.43
N ASN A 84 -8.22 -27.38 -1.49
CA ASN A 84 -7.83 -27.89 -2.81
C ASN A 84 -6.69 -27.09 -3.47
N TYR A 85 -6.36 -25.87 -2.96
CA TYR A 85 -5.28 -25.05 -3.45
C TYR A 85 -4.00 -25.16 -2.59
N VAL A 86 -4.11 -25.67 -1.38
CA VAL A 86 -2.99 -25.81 -0.43
C VAL A 86 -1.77 -26.52 -1.03
N PRO A 87 -1.91 -27.66 -1.78
CA PRO A 87 -0.74 -28.31 -2.39
C PRO A 87 0.08 -27.40 -3.31
N LYS A 88 -0.59 -26.50 -4.04
CA LYS A 88 0.07 -25.51 -4.92
C LYS A 88 0.79 -24.41 -4.12
N MET A 89 0.36 -24.18 -2.88
CA MET A 89 0.93 -23.16 -1.98
C MET A 89 2.11 -23.68 -1.14
N ILE A 90 2.36 -24.99 -1.08
CA ILE A 90 3.44 -25.57 -0.25
C ILE A 90 4.80 -24.90 -0.47
N PRO A 91 5.29 -24.65 -1.71
CA PRO A 91 6.57 -24.00 -1.91
C PRO A 91 6.62 -22.56 -1.34
N TRP A 92 5.48 -21.87 -1.37
CA TRP A 92 5.35 -20.55 -0.77
C TRP A 92 5.34 -20.64 0.76
N PHE A 93 4.59 -21.57 1.35
CA PHE A 93 4.56 -21.75 2.80
C PHE A 93 5.93 -22.10 3.37
N VAL A 94 6.69 -22.97 2.70
CA VAL A 94 8.07 -23.29 3.12
C VAL A 94 8.93 -22.02 3.14
N LYS A 95 8.91 -21.23 2.07
CA LYS A 95 9.65 -19.96 2.02
C LYS A 95 9.17 -18.99 3.09
N PHE A 96 7.87 -18.91 3.34
CA PHE A 96 7.29 -18.05 4.37
C PHE A 96 7.84 -18.42 5.76
N ILE A 97 7.77 -19.70 6.15
CA ILE A 97 8.28 -20.20 7.43
C ILE A 97 9.80 -19.97 7.55
N LEU A 98 10.58 -20.32 6.53
CA LEU A 98 12.03 -20.11 6.53
C LEU A 98 12.44 -18.62 6.66
N ASN A 99 11.53 -17.70 6.34
CA ASN A 99 11.74 -16.26 6.51
C ASN A 99 11.12 -15.70 7.81
N THR A 100 10.56 -16.54 8.67
CA THR A 100 9.95 -16.13 9.95
C THR A 100 10.96 -16.19 11.09
N THR A 101 12.11 -15.58 10.94
CA THR A 101 13.10 -15.43 12.00
C THR A 101 13.13 -13.99 12.49
N LYS A 102 13.45 -13.77 13.78
CA LYS A 102 13.54 -12.41 14.34
C LYS A 102 14.47 -11.50 13.53
N SER A 103 15.62 -12.02 13.09
CA SER A 103 16.60 -11.26 12.29
C SER A 103 16.02 -10.84 10.95
N LYS A 104 15.38 -11.75 10.21
CA LYS A 104 14.77 -11.45 8.91
C LYS A 104 13.57 -10.52 9.05
N MET A 105 12.75 -10.72 10.08
CA MET A 105 11.64 -9.84 10.41
C MET A 105 12.14 -8.41 10.65
N MET A 106 13.16 -8.23 11.49
CA MET A 106 13.73 -6.92 11.77
C MET A 106 14.38 -6.28 10.55
N HIS A 107 15.08 -7.06 9.73
CA HIS A 107 15.62 -6.58 8.46
C HIS A 107 14.50 -6.06 7.54
N THR A 108 13.45 -6.84 7.37
CA THR A 108 12.28 -6.44 6.56
C THR A 108 11.61 -5.19 7.14
N ALA A 109 11.39 -5.15 8.45
CA ALA A 109 10.73 -4.03 9.12
C ALA A 109 11.51 -2.71 8.95
N ARG A 110 12.84 -2.74 9.08
CA ARG A 110 13.69 -1.56 8.86
C ARG A 110 13.63 -1.05 7.43
N ASN A 111 13.75 -1.94 6.44
CA ASN A 111 13.69 -1.55 5.04
C ASN A 111 12.29 -1.02 4.65
N MET A 112 11.23 -1.66 5.15
CA MET A 112 9.86 -1.18 4.94
C MET A 112 9.64 0.18 5.59
N HIS A 113 10.14 0.39 6.81
CA HIS A 113 10.01 1.65 7.51
C HIS A 113 10.66 2.81 6.73
N GLN A 114 11.87 2.61 6.19
CA GLN A 114 12.54 3.62 5.38
C GLN A 114 11.71 4.07 4.16
N ILE A 115 10.97 3.14 3.54
CA ILE A 115 10.09 3.47 2.41
C ILE A 115 8.82 4.16 2.90
N LEU A 116 8.21 3.66 3.98
CA LEU A 116 6.96 4.19 4.52
C LEU A 116 7.12 5.58 5.12
N ASP A 117 8.29 5.89 5.67
CA ASP A 117 8.59 7.21 6.23
C ASP A 117 8.61 8.31 5.16
N LEU A 118 8.92 7.95 3.91
CA LEU A 118 8.85 8.85 2.76
C LEU A 118 7.43 9.02 2.21
N ALA A 119 6.47 8.16 2.58
CA ALA A 119 5.16 8.13 1.94
C ALA A 119 4.31 9.36 2.26
N LEU A 120 4.21 9.77 3.53
CA LEU A 120 3.41 10.93 3.91
C LEU A 120 3.95 12.24 3.31
N PRO A 121 5.25 12.56 3.38
CA PRO A 121 5.81 13.72 2.68
C PRO A 121 5.54 13.72 1.18
N ALA A 122 5.64 12.55 0.52
CA ALA A 122 5.34 12.43 -0.90
C ALA A 122 3.85 12.70 -1.20
N TYR A 123 2.94 12.19 -0.36
CA TYR A 123 1.53 12.52 -0.49
C TYR A 123 1.25 14.00 -0.24
N ASP A 124 1.87 14.62 0.76
CA ASP A 124 1.71 16.04 1.07
C ASP A 124 2.13 16.92 -0.13
N GLU A 125 3.23 16.52 -0.81
CA GLU A 125 3.67 17.21 -2.02
C GLU A 125 2.63 17.12 -3.15
N LEU A 126 1.99 15.95 -3.36
CA LEU A 126 0.93 15.81 -4.36
C LEU A 126 -0.38 16.49 -3.94
N PHE A 127 -0.72 16.42 -2.66
CA PHE A 127 -1.92 17.05 -2.12
C PHE A 127 -1.87 18.58 -2.18
N SER A 128 -0.68 19.17 -2.09
CA SER A 128 -0.52 20.63 -2.25
C SER A 128 -0.94 21.15 -3.63
N GLU A 129 -1.00 20.27 -4.64
CA GLU A 129 -1.35 20.62 -6.02
C GLU A 129 -2.83 20.37 -6.38
N ILE A 130 -3.59 19.75 -5.49
CA ILE A 130 -5.02 19.44 -5.69
C ILE A 130 -5.83 19.89 -4.48
N ASN A 131 -7.11 20.16 -4.68
CA ASN A 131 -8.03 20.37 -3.55
C ASN A 131 -8.42 19.00 -2.96
N ILE A 132 -7.97 18.72 -1.73
CA ILE A 132 -8.28 17.48 -0.95
C ILE A 132 -9.30 17.75 0.17
N GLU A 133 -9.90 18.92 0.22
CA GLU A 133 -10.87 19.27 1.26
C GLU A 133 -11.94 18.18 1.39
N ASN A 134 -12.17 17.75 2.62
CA ASN A 134 -13.08 16.65 2.97
C ASN A 134 -12.74 15.25 2.37
N LEU A 135 -11.58 15.06 1.74
CA LEU A 135 -11.16 13.76 1.20
C LEU A 135 -10.20 12.99 2.10
N VAL A 136 -9.47 13.69 2.96
CA VAL A 136 -8.48 13.10 3.88
C VAL A 136 -8.75 13.60 5.30
N GLU A 137 -8.76 12.70 6.26
CA GLU A 137 -8.78 13.00 7.68
C GLU A 137 -7.42 12.74 8.31
N ASN A 138 -6.98 13.69 9.14
CA ASN A 138 -5.71 13.66 9.87
C ASN A 138 -5.95 13.43 11.38
N LYS A 139 -6.87 12.51 11.71
CA LYS A 139 -7.25 12.22 13.11
C LYS A 139 -6.52 11.03 13.71
N GLY A 140 -5.48 10.56 13.04
CA GLY A 140 -4.80 9.33 13.44
C GLY A 140 -5.62 8.07 13.17
N ILE A 141 -5.10 6.95 13.65
CA ILE A 141 -5.78 5.64 13.61
C ILE A 141 -5.63 4.98 14.97
N LEU A 142 -6.74 4.44 15.47
CA LEU A 142 -6.82 3.73 16.72
C LEU A 142 -6.99 2.22 16.46
N TYR A 143 -6.07 1.42 17.00
CA TYR A 143 -6.22 -0.04 17.09
C TYR A 143 -6.65 -0.40 18.50
N ILE A 144 -7.69 -1.22 18.62
CA ILE A 144 -8.23 -1.67 19.92
C ILE A 144 -8.18 -3.18 20.01
N TRP A 145 -7.99 -3.68 21.24
CA TRP A 145 -7.92 -5.10 21.53
C TRP A 145 -8.84 -5.49 22.67
N ASN A 146 -9.40 -6.67 22.53
CA ASN A 146 -10.21 -7.30 23.58
C ASN A 146 -9.35 -8.02 24.63
N ASP A 147 -8.07 -8.26 24.33
CA ASP A 147 -7.17 -8.95 25.22
C ASP A 147 -6.81 -8.07 26.41
N LYS A 148 -6.90 -8.64 27.63
CA LYS A 148 -6.46 -7.98 28.87
C LYS A 148 -4.93 -7.97 28.97
N ASP A 149 -4.26 -8.95 28.35
CA ASP A 149 -2.81 -9.09 28.36
C ASP A 149 -2.22 -8.61 27.04
N LEU A 150 -1.42 -7.56 27.11
CA LEU A 150 -0.71 -6.99 25.96
C LEU A 150 0.53 -7.79 25.56
N LYS A 151 0.86 -8.90 26.24
CA LYS A 151 2.05 -9.71 25.90
C LYS A 151 2.05 -10.17 24.45
N SER A 152 0.89 -10.53 23.91
CA SER A 152 0.74 -10.89 22.49
C SER A 152 1.07 -9.74 21.53
N ARG A 153 1.07 -8.50 22.00
CA ARG A 153 1.33 -7.28 21.22
C ARG A 153 2.68 -6.63 21.51
N GLU A 154 3.35 -7.10 22.55
CA GLU A 154 4.61 -6.51 23.03
C GLU A 154 5.68 -6.45 21.92
N LEU A 155 5.79 -7.49 21.11
CA LEU A 155 6.73 -7.54 19.98
C LEU A 155 6.44 -6.43 18.96
N GLU A 156 5.18 -6.22 18.60
CA GLU A 156 4.77 -5.19 17.65
C GLU A 156 5.07 -3.79 18.18
N ILE A 157 4.72 -3.55 19.43
CA ILE A 157 4.92 -2.26 20.10
C ILE A 157 6.40 -1.93 20.14
N ARG A 158 7.22 -2.87 20.66
CA ARG A 158 8.67 -2.70 20.79
C ARG A 158 9.36 -2.47 19.45
N VAL A 159 9.03 -3.25 18.42
CA VAL A 159 9.67 -3.08 17.11
C VAL A 159 9.33 -1.72 16.50
N ARG A 160 8.10 -1.24 16.64
CA ARG A 160 7.74 0.11 16.16
C ARG A 160 8.44 1.20 16.94
N GLU A 161 8.63 1.03 18.27
CA GLU A 161 9.43 1.95 19.09
C GLU A 161 10.89 2.00 18.63
N GLU A 162 11.52 0.83 18.42
CA GLU A 162 12.88 0.73 17.90
C GLU A 162 13.06 1.40 16.52
N LEU A 163 12.00 1.43 15.72
CA LEU A 163 11.96 2.10 14.41
C LEU A 163 11.62 3.61 14.51
N GLY A 164 11.34 4.13 15.71
CA GLY A 164 10.97 5.53 15.89
C GLY A 164 9.53 5.89 15.48
N VAL A 165 8.67 4.88 15.26
CA VAL A 165 7.26 5.09 14.96
C VAL A 165 6.57 5.77 16.14
N LYS A 166 5.91 6.90 15.89
CA LYS A 166 5.12 7.61 16.91
C LYS A 166 3.83 6.84 17.16
N GLN A 167 3.72 6.29 18.36
CA GLN A 167 2.57 5.54 18.83
C GLN A 167 2.30 5.86 20.31
N GLN A 168 1.05 5.71 20.72
CA GLN A 168 0.60 5.93 22.10
C GLN A 168 -0.20 4.71 22.52
N LEU A 169 0.23 4.05 23.61
CA LEU A 169 -0.58 3.03 24.27
C LEU A 169 -1.74 3.73 24.96
N VAL A 170 -2.94 3.24 24.75
CA VAL A 170 -4.17 3.81 25.31
C VAL A 170 -4.94 2.77 26.09
N ASN A 171 -5.40 3.16 27.27
CA ASN A 171 -6.23 2.35 28.15
C ASN A 171 -7.72 2.48 27.77
N LYS A 172 -8.58 1.75 28.50
CA LYS A 172 -10.02 1.69 28.22
C LYS A 172 -10.71 3.06 28.30
N SER A 173 -10.33 3.91 29.25
CA SER A 173 -10.92 5.26 29.38
C SER A 173 -10.52 6.14 28.22
N GLU A 174 -9.22 6.18 27.90
CA GLU A 174 -8.69 6.96 26.79
C GLU A 174 -9.26 6.53 25.43
N ILE A 175 -9.51 5.21 25.24
CA ILE A 175 -10.20 4.71 24.03
C ILE A 175 -11.64 5.24 23.98
N HIS A 176 -12.35 5.25 25.13
CA HIS A 176 -13.71 5.76 25.17
C HIS A 176 -13.77 7.26 24.87
N ASP A 177 -12.78 8.03 25.36
CA ASP A 177 -12.68 9.47 25.07
C ASP A 177 -12.41 9.75 23.59
N LEU A 178 -11.59 8.90 22.93
CA LEU A 178 -11.32 8.99 21.49
C LEU A 178 -12.52 8.56 20.63
N GLU A 179 -13.22 7.50 21.04
CA GLU A 179 -14.30 6.87 20.25
C GLU A 179 -15.47 6.45 21.16
N PRO A 180 -16.29 7.40 21.63
CA PRO A 180 -17.33 7.14 22.63
C PRO A 180 -18.47 6.26 22.12
N ASN A 181 -18.62 6.12 20.80
CA ASN A 181 -19.68 5.32 20.17
C ASN A 181 -19.35 3.82 20.04
N ILE A 182 -18.11 3.41 20.37
CA ILE A 182 -17.74 2.00 20.34
C ILE A 182 -18.15 1.34 21.67
N LYS A 183 -18.89 0.22 21.57
CA LYS A 183 -19.19 -0.59 22.77
C LYS A 183 -17.91 -0.98 23.50
N PRO A 184 -17.84 -0.88 24.84
CA PRO A 184 -16.61 -1.02 25.61
C PRO A 184 -16.19 -2.49 25.82
N PHE A 185 -16.09 -3.29 24.76
CA PHE A 185 -15.56 -4.66 24.78
C PHE A 185 -14.03 -4.71 24.78
N TYR A 186 -13.40 -3.58 24.52
CA TYR A 186 -11.94 -3.42 24.47
C TYR A 186 -11.34 -3.20 25.87
N HIS A 187 -10.07 -3.54 26.01
CA HIS A 187 -9.29 -3.34 27.23
C HIS A 187 -8.09 -2.41 27.04
N ALA A 188 -7.49 -2.43 25.89
CA ALA A 188 -6.34 -1.61 25.53
C ALA A 188 -6.28 -1.33 24.04
N GLY A 189 -5.44 -0.41 23.64
CA GLY A 189 -5.23 -0.07 22.24
C GLY A 189 -3.89 0.63 22.01
N VAL A 190 -3.63 0.91 20.73
CA VAL A 190 -2.56 1.79 20.27
C VAL A 190 -3.13 2.84 19.33
N TYR A 191 -2.81 4.08 19.62
CA TYR A 191 -3.15 5.21 18.76
C TYR A 191 -1.93 5.68 17.98
N TYR A 192 -2.11 5.88 16.68
CA TYR A 192 -1.09 6.35 15.73
C TYR A 192 -1.46 7.76 15.26
N PRO A 193 -0.95 8.83 15.90
CA PRO A 193 -1.43 10.20 15.68
C PRO A 193 -1.13 10.75 14.28
N TYR A 194 -0.09 10.26 13.63
CA TYR A 194 0.30 10.71 12.29
C TYR A 194 -0.30 9.90 11.14
N ALA A 195 -1.04 8.85 11.45
CA ALA A 195 -1.78 8.13 10.42
C ALA A 195 -2.94 8.99 9.90
N ARG A 196 -3.32 8.76 8.64
CA ARG A 196 -4.39 9.49 7.98
C ARG A 196 -5.38 8.53 7.35
N HIS A 197 -6.55 9.03 7.03
CA HIS A 197 -7.60 8.24 6.39
C HIS A 197 -8.16 8.96 5.16
N ALA A 198 -8.16 8.26 4.02
CA ALA A 198 -8.84 8.71 2.81
C ALA A 198 -10.33 8.33 2.90
N LYS A 199 -11.22 9.31 3.02
CA LYS A 199 -12.67 9.07 3.01
C LYS A 199 -13.17 8.51 1.69
N ASN A 200 -12.49 8.83 0.60
CA ASN A 200 -12.83 8.34 -0.72
C ASN A 200 -11.57 8.15 -1.59
N PRO A 201 -10.96 6.95 -1.54
CA PRO A 201 -9.75 6.64 -2.34
C PRO A 201 -9.94 6.89 -3.83
N LYS A 202 -11.10 6.54 -4.39
CA LYS A 202 -11.42 6.79 -5.81
C LYS A 202 -11.35 8.27 -6.17
N LYS A 203 -11.93 9.15 -5.35
CA LYS A 203 -11.91 10.59 -5.62
C LYS A 203 -10.50 11.17 -5.60
N ILE A 204 -9.65 10.71 -4.68
CA ILE A 204 -8.24 11.11 -4.63
C ILE A 204 -7.52 10.68 -5.90
N LEU A 205 -7.69 9.42 -6.29
CA LEU A 205 -7.09 8.89 -7.53
C LEU A 205 -7.51 9.71 -8.75
N LEU A 206 -8.80 10.02 -8.90
CA LEU A 206 -9.31 10.80 -10.03
C LEU A 206 -8.75 12.23 -10.05
N LYS A 207 -8.59 12.89 -8.89
CA LYS A 207 -7.95 14.20 -8.81
C LYS A 207 -6.47 14.16 -9.20
N PHE A 208 -5.75 13.10 -8.83
CA PHE A 208 -4.37 12.91 -9.29
C PHE A 208 -4.31 12.66 -10.80
N PHE A 209 -5.27 11.92 -11.34
CA PHE A 209 -5.34 11.68 -12.78
C PHE A 209 -5.65 12.97 -13.56
N GLU A 210 -6.61 13.77 -13.09
CA GLU A 210 -6.90 15.09 -13.65
C GLU A 210 -5.67 16.00 -13.65
N LEU A 211 -4.93 16.04 -12.52
CA LEU A 211 -3.67 16.76 -12.42
C LEU A 211 -2.63 16.27 -13.42
N PHE A 212 -2.50 14.95 -13.57
CA PHE A 212 -1.58 14.33 -14.53
C PHE A 212 -1.87 14.78 -15.98
N LEU A 213 -3.13 14.75 -16.39
CA LEU A 213 -3.54 15.22 -17.72
C LEU A 213 -3.31 16.73 -17.88
N LYS A 214 -3.66 17.54 -16.86
CA LYS A 214 -3.43 19.00 -16.85
C LYS A 214 -1.96 19.36 -17.01
N LYS A 215 -1.05 18.53 -16.51
CA LYS A 215 0.41 18.68 -16.66
C LYS A 215 0.95 18.14 -18.00
N GLY A 216 0.09 17.81 -18.97
CA GLY A 216 0.47 17.34 -20.30
C GLY A 216 0.81 15.85 -20.36
N GLY A 217 0.33 15.05 -19.41
CA GLY A 217 0.40 13.61 -19.49
C GLY A 217 -0.56 13.02 -20.52
N ASP A 218 -0.20 11.89 -21.11
CA ASP A 218 -1.04 11.15 -22.05
C ASP A 218 -1.56 9.86 -21.41
N PHE A 219 -2.82 9.53 -21.68
CA PHE A 219 -3.44 8.28 -21.22
C PHE A 219 -3.96 7.47 -22.40
N LYS A 220 -3.63 6.19 -22.41
CA LYS A 220 -4.10 5.25 -23.44
C LYS A 220 -4.82 4.08 -22.77
N LYS A 221 -6.12 3.97 -23.02
CA LYS A 221 -6.90 2.80 -22.62
C LYS A 221 -6.55 1.62 -23.52
N LEU A 222 -5.49 0.92 -23.17
CA LEU A 222 -4.95 -0.21 -23.90
C LEU A 222 -4.43 -1.27 -22.94
N ASN A 223 -4.69 -2.53 -23.28
CA ASN A 223 -4.14 -3.66 -22.56
C ASN A 223 -2.75 -4.00 -23.10
N ILE A 224 -1.72 -3.77 -22.30
CA ILE A 224 -0.36 -4.18 -22.62
C ILE A 224 -0.24 -5.67 -22.31
N ARG A 225 0.15 -6.45 -23.31
CA ARG A 225 0.24 -7.92 -23.26
C ARG A 225 1.64 -8.41 -22.98
N ASP A 226 2.63 -7.66 -23.50
CA ASP A 226 4.03 -8.09 -23.44
C ASP A 226 4.96 -6.88 -23.46
N ILE A 227 6.19 -7.10 -23.01
CA ILE A 227 7.28 -6.12 -22.99
C ILE A 227 8.50 -6.76 -23.65
N ASN A 228 8.91 -6.21 -24.78
CA ASN A 228 10.13 -6.60 -25.46
C ASN A 228 11.17 -5.49 -25.37
N PHE A 229 12.39 -5.78 -25.73
CA PHE A 229 13.49 -4.83 -25.77
C PHE A 229 14.17 -4.81 -27.12
N ASP A 230 14.43 -3.61 -27.63
CA ASP A 230 15.24 -3.38 -28.81
C ASP A 230 16.31 -2.34 -28.47
N ASN A 231 17.59 -2.71 -28.60
CA ASN A 231 18.73 -1.85 -28.25
C ASN A 231 18.56 -1.18 -26.87
N GLU A 232 18.24 -1.97 -25.86
CA GLU A 232 18.00 -1.52 -24.47
C GLU A 232 16.73 -0.65 -24.27
N LYS A 233 15.99 -0.33 -25.33
CA LYS A 233 14.73 0.39 -25.22
C LYS A 233 13.55 -0.57 -25.04
N PRO A 234 12.72 -0.37 -24.01
CA PRO A 234 11.52 -1.17 -23.82
C PRO A 234 10.47 -0.84 -24.88
N ILE A 235 9.86 -1.90 -25.41
CA ILE A 235 8.75 -1.84 -26.34
C ILE A 235 7.53 -2.46 -25.68
N LEU A 236 6.51 -1.65 -25.44
CA LEU A 236 5.21 -2.12 -24.95
C LEU A 236 4.38 -2.65 -26.11
N ILE A 237 3.89 -3.88 -25.98
CA ILE A 237 3.09 -4.56 -27.00
C ILE A 237 1.65 -4.66 -26.51
N SER A 238 0.74 -4.04 -27.25
CA SER A 238 -0.70 -4.21 -27.11
C SER A 238 -1.26 -5.09 -28.23
N ASP A 239 -2.54 -5.43 -28.16
CA ASP A 239 -3.22 -6.20 -29.21
C ASP A 239 -3.20 -5.49 -30.60
N LYS A 240 -2.98 -4.17 -30.63
CA LYS A 240 -3.11 -3.34 -31.83
C LYS A 240 -1.82 -2.66 -32.27
N GLN A 241 -0.96 -2.29 -31.35
CA GLN A 241 0.18 -1.39 -31.59
C GLN A 241 1.36 -1.69 -30.68
N ARG A 242 2.52 -1.19 -31.08
CA ARG A 242 3.77 -1.19 -30.31
C ARG A 242 4.16 0.23 -29.97
N TYR A 243 4.70 0.42 -28.75
CA TYR A 243 5.12 1.73 -28.25
C TYR A 243 6.52 1.59 -27.67
N THR A 244 7.46 2.33 -28.21
CA THR A 244 8.85 2.37 -27.73
C THR A 244 9.04 3.52 -26.75
N PHE A 245 9.70 3.27 -25.62
CA PHE A 245 10.03 4.26 -24.61
C PHE A 245 11.52 4.22 -24.27
N ASP A 246 12.01 5.28 -23.61
CA ASP A 246 13.36 5.26 -23.04
C ASP A 246 13.40 4.45 -21.75
N LYS A 247 12.32 4.48 -20.96
CA LYS A 247 12.13 3.72 -19.71
C LYS A 247 10.66 3.36 -19.53
N ILE A 248 10.41 2.36 -18.70
CA ILE A 248 9.03 1.99 -18.29
C ILE A 248 8.93 1.85 -16.77
N VAL A 249 7.73 2.03 -16.28
CA VAL A 249 7.32 1.71 -14.91
C VAL A 249 6.17 0.70 -14.96
N ILE A 250 6.32 -0.43 -14.30
CA ILE A 250 5.26 -1.44 -14.15
C ILE A 250 4.56 -1.20 -12.83
N ALA A 251 3.28 -0.80 -12.90
CA ALA A 251 2.43 -0.48 -11.75
C ALA A 251 1.07 -1.20 -11.83
N CYS A 252 1.06 -2.44 -12.33
CA CYS A 252 -0.13 -3.24 -12.59
C CYS A 252 -0.75 -3.89 -11.32
N GLY A 253 -0.28 -3.54 -10.12
CA GLY A 253 -0.76 -4.12 -8.88
C GLY A 253 -0.58 -5.65 -8.84
N ALA A 254 -1.63 -6.40 -8.55
CA ALA A 254 -1.61 -7.86 -8.48
C ALA A 254 -1.37 -8.54 -9.86
N PHE A 255 -1.40 -7.79 -10.95
CA PHE A 255 -1.18 -8.28 -12.32
C PHE A 255 0.24 -8.03 -12.82
N SER A 256 1.14 -7.54 -11.99
CA SER A 256 2.58 -7.36 -12.31
C SER A 256 3.30 -8.72 -12.27
N LYS A 257 3.04 -9.59 -13.24
CA LYS A 257 3.67 -10.92 -13.36
C LYS A 257 4.64 -10.94 -14.52
#